data_6ab17fa1280c5e79c28107e081756f4b
#
_entry.id   6ab17fa1280c5e79c28107e081756f4b
#
_cell.length_a   1.000
_cell.length_b   1.000
_cell.length_c   1.000
_cell.angle_alpha   90.00
_cell.angle_beta   90.00
_cell.angle_gamma   90.00
#
_symmetry.space_group_name_H-M   'P 1'
#
loop_
_entity.id
_entity.type
_entity.pdbx_description
1 polymer ?
#
loop_
_entity_poly.entity_id
_entity_poly.type
_entity_poly.pdbx_seq_one_letter_code
_entity_poly.pdbx_strand_id
1 'polypeptide(L)'
;METVYVNLNNPKAKVDPKIFGHFCEHAFGNTYKGVYDPGNALSDEQGYRTDVLDALKRVNVPILRYPGGNFVSNYHWQDGIGPKEGRRRVFEYAW
;
A
#
# COMPACT_ATOMS: atom_id res chain seq x y z
N MET A 1 -22.71 1.36 -34.08
CA MET A 1 -21.58 2.01 -33.42
C MET A 1 -22.15 2.99 -32.43
N GLU A 2 -21.85 2.80 -31.14
CA GLU A 2 -22.33 3.72 -30.09
C GLU A 2 -21.40 4.91 -30.01
N THR A 3 -21.92 6.11 -29.84
CA THR A 3 -21.15 7.35 -29.75
C THR A 3 -21.24 7.90 -28.34
N VAL A 4 -20.10 8.17 -27.72
CA VAL A 4 -20.00 8.81 -26.40
C VAL A 4 -19.66 10.28 -26.58
N TYR A 5 -20.45 11.15 -25.98
CA TYR A 5 -20.21 12.59 -25.98
C TYR A 5 -19.64 13.05 -24.66
N VAL A 6 -18.45 13.67 -24.67
CA VAL A 6 -17.81 14.25 -23.51
C VAL A 6 -17.83 15.77 -23.63
N ASN A 7 -18.54 16.44 -22.71
CA ASN A 7 -18.59 17.90 -22.68
C ASN A 7 -17.66 18.45 -21.60
N LEU A 8 -16.47 18.90 -21.98
CA LEU A 8 -15.45 19.43 -21.06
C LEU A 8 -15.83 20.78 -20.45
N ASN A 9 -16.80 21.52 -21.05
CA ASN A 9 -17.23 22.83 -20.57
C ASN A 9 -18.34 22.75 -19.51
N ASN A 10 -18.82 21.54 -19.19
CA ASN A 10 -19.87 21.33 -18.20
C ASN A 10 -19.50 20.21 -17.21
N PRO A 11 -18.48 20.41 -16.35
CA PRO A 11 -18.11 19.43 -15.34
C PRO A 11 -19.24 19.26 -14.33
N LYS A 12 -19.62 18.03 -14.02
CA LYS A 12 -20.71 17.71 -13.10
C LYS A 12 -20.26 17.59 -11.65
N ALA A 13 -19.02 17.20 -11.42
CA ALA A 13 -18.47 17.03 -10.08
C ALA A 13 -16.94 17.17 -10.09
N LYS A 14 -16.38 17.46 -8.92
CA LYS A 14 -14.95 17.35 -8.68
C LYS A 14 -14.64 15.91 -8.29
N VAL A 15 -13.68 15.30 -8.97
CA VAL A 15 -13.20 13.96 -8.61
C VAL A 15 -12.39 14.04 -7.32
N ASP A 16 -12.75 13.24 -6.32
CA ASP A 16 -11.93 13.10 -5.12
C ASP A 16 -10.67 12.31 -5.48
N PRO A 17 -9.46 12.88 -5.24
CA PRO A 17 -8.22 12.19 -5.57
C PRO A 17 -8.05 10.85 -4.86
N LYS A 18 -8.73 10.59 -3.77
CA LYS A 18 -8.68 9.30 -3.06
C LYS A 18 -9.17 8.11 -3.88
N ILE A 19 -9.90 8.32 -4.97
CA ILE A 19 -10.24 7.22 -5.90
C ILE A 19 -9.00 6.58 -6.54
N PHE A 20 -7.87 7.30 -6.56
CA PHE A 20 -6.57 6.81 -7.03
C PHE A 20 -5.72 6.22 -5.89
N GLY A 21 -6.33 5.95 -4.74
CA GLY A 21 -5.69 5.28 -3.63
C GLY A 21 -5.26 3.87 -3.98
N HIS A 22 -4.23 3.39 -3.28
CA HIS A 22 -3.73 2.04 -3.43
C HIS A 22 -3.95 1.24 -2.15
N PHE A 23 -3.72 -0.07 -2.21
CA PHE A 23 -3.61 -0.87 -1.01
C PHE A 23 -2.31 -1.69 -1.01
N CYS A 24 -1.85 -2.00 0.20
CA CYS A 24 -0.66 -2.80 0.43
C CYS A 24 -1.03 -4.00 1.29
N GLU A 25 -0.64 -5.19 0.86
CA GLU A 25 -0.88 -6.46 1.54
C GLU A 25 0.41 -7.26 1.64
N HIS A 26 0.52 -8.15 2.59
CA HIS A 26 1.70 -9.03 2.75
C HIS A 26 1.85 -10.10 1.65
N ALA A 27 0.97 -10.09 0.66
CA ALA A 27 0.97 -11.04 -0.45
C ALA A 27 2.22 -10.95 -1.34
N PHE A 28 2.79 -12.09 -1.72
CA PHE A 28 3.75 -12.25 -2.83
C PHE A 28 4.94 -11.27 -2.86
N GLY A 29 5.46 -10.84 -1.72
CA GLY A 29 6.57 -9.89 -1.69
C GLY A 29 6.15 -8.43 -1.93
N ASN A 30 4.88 -8.10 -1.78
CA ASN A 30 4.39 -6.74 -1.92
C ASN A 30 4.94 -5.84 -0.79
N THR A 31 4.89 -6.31 0.44
CA THR A 31 5.45 -5.59 1.60
C THR A 31 6.91 -5.97 1.82
N TYR A 32 7.16 -7.22 2.23
CA TYR A 32 8.53 -7.74 2.43
C TYR A 32 9.15 -8.13 1.09
N LYS A 33 10.41 -7.71 0.83
CA LYS A 33 11.12 -7.76 -0.45
C LYS A 33 10.52 -6.84 -1.53
N GLY A 34 9.45 -6.14 -1.23
CA GLY A 34 8.84 -5.11 -2.03
C GLY A 34 9.14 -3.72 -1.48
N VAL A 35 8.19 -3.12 -0.77
CA VAL A 35 8.36 -1.78 -0.16
C VAL A 35 9.42 -1.80 0.96
N TYR A 36 9.48 -2.88 1.73
CA TYR A 36 10.41 -3.08 2.84
C TYR A 36 11.31 -4.27 2.57
N ASP A 37 12.60 -4.00 2.40
CA ASP A 37 13.62 -5.01 2.07
C ASP A 37 14.97 -4.62 2.68
N PRO A 38 15.12 -4.73 4.02
CA PRO A 38 16.36 -4.34 4.70
C PRO A 38 17.54 -5.16 4.21
N GLY A 39 18.65 -4.47 3.95
CA GLY A 39 19.88 -5.07 3.40
C GLY A 39 19.92 -5.11 1.86
N ASN A 40 18.87 -4.68 1.16
CA ASN A 40 18.94 -4.46 -0.28
C ASN A 40 19.73 -3.19 -0.59
N ALA A 41 20.51 -3.21 -1.68
CA ALA A 41 21.32 -2.07 -2.11
C ALA A 41 20.51 -0.80 -2.44
N LEU A 42 19.22 -0.94 -2.72
CA LEU A 42 18.31 0.17 -3.01
C LEU A 42 17.44 0.55 -1.80
N SER A 43 17.70 -0.03 -0.64
CA SER A 43 16.98 0.33 0.60
C SER A 43 17.73 1.38 1.39
N ASP A 44 16.99 2.25 2.06
CA ASP A 44 17.53 3.21 3.01
C ASP A 44 17.95 2.53 4.34
N GLU A 45 18.48 3.31 5.26
CA GLU A 45 18.93 2.84 6.59
C GLU A 45 17.80 2.22 7.42
N GLN A 46 16.55 2.56 7.12
CA GLN A 46 15.37 2.04 7.80
C GLN A 46 14.83 0.76 7.13
N GLY A 47 15.39 0.38 5.97
CA GLY A 47 15.01 -0.81 5.21
C GLY A 47 13.93 -0.60 4.16
N TYR A 48 13.57 0.64 3.84
CA TYR A 48 12.59 0.93 2.79
C TYR A 48 13.24 1.08 1.43
N ARG A 49 12.67 0.44 0.42
CA ARG A 49 13.10 0.52 -0.98
C ARG A 49 12.86 1.93 -1.53
N THR A 50 13.92 2.69 -1.73
CA THR A 50 13.84 4.07 -2.22
C THR A 50 13.31 4.17 -3.63
N ASP A 51 13.65 3.24 -4.50
CA ASP A 51 13.13 3.14 -5.87
C ASP A 51 11.61 2.90 -5.90
N VAL A 52 11.09 2.05 -5.02
CA VAL A 52 9.65 1.80 -4.88
C VAL A 52 8.93 3.04 -4.32
N LEU A 53 9.49 3.67 -3.28
CA LEU A 53 8.93 4.89 -2.71
C LEU A 53 8.89 6.03 -3.74
N ASP A 54 9.92 6.17 -4.57
CA ASP A 54 9.95 7.18 -5.61
C ASP A 54 8.95 6.89 -6.74
N ALA A 55 8.74 5.63 -7.08
CA ALA A 55 7.68 5.24 -8.00
C ALA A 55 6.28 5.62 -7.45
N LEU A 56 6.02 5.32 -6.17
CA LEU A 56 4.77 5.68 -5.51
C LEU A 56 4.55 7.21 -5.42
N LYS A 57 5.62 7.98 -5.16
CA LYS A 57 5.57 9.45 -5.19
C LYS A 57 5.25 9.97 -6.59
N ARG A 58 5.84 9.38 -7.64
CA ARG A 58 5.60 9.80 -9.04
C ARG A 58 4.17 9.59 -9.48
N VAL A 59 3.50 8.53 -9.04
CA VAL A 59 2.07 8.30 -9.31
C VAL A 59 1.17 9.03 -8.31
N ASN A 60 1.75 9.77 -7.37
CA ASN A 60 1.07 10.62 -6.42
C ASN A 60 -0.05 9.90 -5.66
N VAL A 61 0.27 8.77 -5.04
CA VAL A 61 -0.70 7.97 -4.27
C VAL A 61 -1.27 8.78 -3.11
N PRO A 62 -2.56 9.14 -3.13
CA PRO A 62 -3.14 10.06 -2.16
C PRO A 62 -3.51 9.40 -0.83
N ILE A 63 -3.69 8.09 -0.84
CA ILE A 63 -4.06 7.29 0.33
C ILE A 63 -3.62 5.83 0.11
N LEU A 64 -3.16 5.20 1.17
CA LEU A 64 -2.77 3.80 1.19
C LEU A 64 -3.59 3.03 2.23
N ARG A 65 -4.28 1.97 1.82
CA ARG A 65 -4.95 1.03 2.71
C ARG A 65 -4.02 -0.13 3.06
N TYR A 66 -3.91 -0.44 4.33
CA TYR A 66 -3.12 -1.54 4.88
C TYR A 66 -3.94 -2.25 5.98
N PRO A 67 -3.76 -3.52 6.27
CA PRO A 67 -2.75 -4.48 5.78
C PRO A 67 -3.18 -5.34 4.58
N GLY A 68 -4.24 -5.02 3.88
CA GLY A 68 -4.64 -5.73 2.67
C GLY A 68 -6.04 -6.34 2.73
N GLY A 69 -6.23 -7.46 2.05
CA GLY A 69 -7.48 -8.20 1.90
C GLY A 69 -7.49 -9.49 2.71
N ASN A 70 -6.91 -10.58 2.19
CA ASN A 70 -6.89 -11.88 2.90
C ASN A 70 -6.13 -11.81 4.22
N PHE A 71 -5.02 -11.09 4.25
CA PHE A 71 -4.25 -10.92 5.48
C PHE A 71 -5.07 -10.28 6.60
N VAL A 72 -5.91 -9.29 6.29
CA VAL A 72 -6.69 -8.55 7.29
C VAL A 72 -7.72 -9.43 8.02
N SER A 73 -8.15 -10.53 7.41
CA SER A 73 -9.18 -11.42 7.98
C SER A 73 -8.79 -11.99 9.36
N ASN A 74 -7.49 -12.18 9.60
CA ASN A 74 -6.95 -12.69 10.87
C ASN A 74 -6.01 -11.69 11.56
N TYR A 75 -5.84 -10.52 11.02
CA TYR A 75 -4.93 -9.53 11.57
C TYR A 75 -5.55 -8.77 12.74
N HIS A 76 -4.92 -8.89 13.89
CA HIS A 76 -5.23 -8.10 15.08
C HIS A 76 -4.25 -6.94 15.17
N TRP A 77 -4.70 -5.74 14.87
CA TRP A 77 -3.85 -4.54 14.80
C TRP A 77 -3.07 -4.27 16.11
N GLN A 78 -3.62 -4.72 17.25
CA GLN A 78 -2.96 -4.61 18.55
C GLN A 78 -1.63 -5.37 18.60
N ASP A 79 -1.49 -6.46 17.84
CA ASP A 79 -0.23 -7.23 17.76
C ASP A 79 0.87 -6.46 17.02
N GLY A 80 0.51 -5.42 16.26
CA GLY A 80 1.42 -4.60 15.46
C GLY A 80 1.86 -3.29 16.12
N ILE A 81 1.40 -2.97 17.32
CA ILE A 81 1.71 -1.72 18.02
C ILE A 81 2.64 -1.92 19.21
N GLY A 82 3.22 -0.81 19.70
CA GLY A 82 4.17 -0.83 20.81
C GLY A 82 5.60 -1.25 20.41
N PRO A 83 6.53 -1.37 21.37
CA PRO A 83 7.90 -1.77 21.12
C PRO A 83 7.99 -3.14 20.45
N LYS A 84 8.86 -3.28 19.44
CA LYS A 84 8.98 -4.51 18.65
C LYS A 84 9.34 -5.74 19.50
N GLU A 85 10.14 -5.54 20.54
CA GLU A 85 10.62 -6.58 21.44
C GLU A 85 9.51 -7.23 22.28
N GLY A 86 8.44 -6.45 22.54
CA GLY A 86 7.27 -6.92 23.29
C GLY A 86 6.16 -7.50 22.41
N ARG A 87 6.29 -7.46 21.08
CA ARG A 87 5.22 -7.92 20.20
C ARG A 87 5.18 -9.44 20.13
N ARG A 88 3.96 -9.97 20.22
CA ARG A 88 3.72 -11.40 20.07
C ARG A 88 4.02 -11.85 18.64
N ARG A 89 4.71 -12.97 18.49
CA ARG A 89 4.80 -13.66 17.21
C ARG A 89 3.50 -14.41 16.95
N VAL A 90 2.87 -14.13 15.83
CA VAL A 90 1.61 -14.75 15.40
C VAL A 90 1.87 -15.52 14.11
N PHE A 91 1.32 -16.72 14.05
CA PHE A 91 1.34 -17.50 12.82
C PHE A 91 0.22 -16.99 11.90
N GLU A 92 0.58 -16.64 10.67
CA GLU A 92 -0.38 -16.27 9.63
C GLU A 92 -0.41 -17.39 8.59
N TYR A 93 -1.55 -18.01 8.42
CA TYR A 93 -1.70 -19.17 7.54
C TYR A 93 -2.14 -18.81 6.12
N ALA A 94 -2.54 -17.58 5.88
CA ALA A 94 -2.94 -17.13 4.55
C ALA A 94 -1.73 -16.78 3.66
N TRP A 95 -0.60 -16.40 4.32
CA TRP A 95 0.61 -15.92 3.61
C TRP A 95 1.90 -16.40 4.26
#